data_3db7b81579694afdeb5df18c19d7dd91
#
_entry.id   3db7b81579694afdeb5df18c19d7dd91
#
_cell.length_a   1.000
_cell.length_b   1.000
_cell.length_c   1.000
_cell.angle_alpha   90.00
_cell.angle_beta   90.00
_cell.angle_gamma   90.00
#
_symmetry.space_group_name_H-M   'P 1'
#
loop_
_entity.id
_entity.type
_entity.pdbx_description
1 polymer ?
#
loop_
_entity_poly.entity_id
_entity_poly.type
_entity_poly.pdbx_seq_one_letter_code
_entity_poly.pdbx_strand_id
1 'polypeptide(L)'
;MKKWYTLTCTLLVAALVMLAVGSGQATAENVIKFGISTPLSGPAAPWGIPHMQATKLIFDEINEQGGIDIGGKKYTLEVIAYDHKYVIAEGVATVNRLINRDEVQFISILGGAVVKANEDAVNEAGIVNLPLAYAEGLVSPDNPMTFHSFPSPPETSTFWNWIKEHHPKIKRIATIAPNDDTGWWSIKVEVNYAKDLGYEIVSKEFFERSLTDFNPVLLRILANQPDIISVNAAPAGSVGLIIKQARELGFKGRFVHIGQVDTSVVAKIAGEANVEGTWVHGFVQTPLPESVKSWQERYTKKYGEWNATSIDFVNPAFAFVAAVKQAQSLDPKKVAAALSTIEFNNLWGKAHFGGKSYYGIGNQIIYAMPFSEVKNGQATKIVQLNPPYQ
;
A
#
# COMPACT_ATOMS: atom_id res chain seq x y z
N MET A 1 28.65 75.07 -24.45
CA MET A 1 28.10 73.99 -25.31
C MET A 1 28.67 72.59 -25.02
N LYS A 2 29.30 72.33 -23.86
CA LYS A 2 29.90 70.99 -23.54
C LYS A 2 29.18 70.19 -22.45
N LYS A 3 28.05 70.66 -21.91
CA LYS A 3 27.35 69.99 -20.79
C LYS A 3 26.06 69.20 -21.20
N TRP A 4 25.65 69.28 -22.45
CA TRP A 4 24.41 68.62 -22.91
C TRP A 4 24.61 67.23 -23.55
N TYR A 5 25.82 66.92 -23.98
CA TYR A 5 26.10 65.61 -24.60
C TYR A 5 26.38 64.46 -23.58
N THR A 6 26.67 64.79 -22.32
CA THR A 6 26.90 63.77 -21.26
C THR A 6 25.61 63.27 -20.63
N LEU A 7 24.50 64.01 -20.73
CA LEU A 7 23.23 63.59 -20.11
C LEU A 7 22.42 62.64 -21.03
N THR A 8 22.58 62.74 -22.35
CA THR A 8 21.88 61.90 -23.32
C THR A 8 22.48 60.49 -23.46
N CYS A 9 23.78 60.33 -23.28
CA CYS A 9 24.42 58.99 -23.32
C CYS A 9 24.12 58.18 -22.07
N THR A 10 23.96 58.80 -20.89
CA THR A 10 23.68 58.07 -19.61
C THR A 10 22.24 57.56 -19.58
N LEU A 11 21.28 58.27 -20.18
CA LEU A 11 19.89 57.81 -20.26
C LEU A 11 19.66 56.68 -21.29
N LEU A 12 20.45 56.61 -22.37
CA LEU A 12 20.36 55.50 -23.33
C LEU A 12 20.97 54.20 -22.82
N VAL A 13 22.03 54.27 -22.02
CA VAL A 13 22.64 53.07 -21.37
C VAL A 13 21.73 52.53 -20.26
N ALA A 14 21.05 53.39 -19.47
CA ALA A 14 20.11 52.98 -18.46
C ALA A 14 18.82 52.33 -19.07
N ALA A 15 18.36 52.77 -20.21
CA ALA A 15 17.24 52.17 -20.93
C ALA A 15 17.58 50.80 -21.54
N LEU A 16 18.82 50.59 -21.99
CA LEU A 16 19.26 49.27 -22.54
C LEU A 16 19.49 48.25 -21.40
N VAL A 17 19.87 48.66 -20.21
CA VAL A 17 20.03 47.74 -19.04
C VAL A 17 18.68 47.35 -18.46
N MET A 18 17.63 48.20 -18.53
CA MET A 18 16.28 47.81 -18.08
C MET A 18 15.51 46.92 -19.04
N LEU A 19 15.93 46.79 -20.29
CA LEU A 19 15.34 45.85 -21.29
C LEU A 19 15.97 44.44 -21.23
N ALA A 20 17.05 44.24 -20.48
CA ALA A 20 17.71 42.94 -20.32
C ALA A 20 17.29 42.18 -19.02
N VAL A 21 16.45 42.77 -18.15
CA VAL A 21 15.98 42.16 -16.90
C VAL A 21 14.52 41.69 -16.99
N GLY A 22 13.92 41.67 -18.17
CA GLY A 22 12.48 41.46 -18.32
C GLY A 22 12.08 40.33 -19.26
N SER A 23 12.69 39.14 -19.19
CA SER A 23 12.04 37.93 -19.73
C SER A 23 12.55 36.68 -19.06
N GLY A 24 12.53 36.67 -17.74
CA GLY A 24 12.25 35.43 -17.05
C GLY A 24 10.79 35.12 -17.35
N GLN A 25 10.49 34.50 -18.49
CA GLN A 25 9.25 33.76 -18.64
C GLN A 25 9.23 32.81 -17.46
N ALA A 26 8.36 33.07 -16.49
CA ALA A 26 7.91 32.03 -15.59
C ALA A 26 7.34 30.94 -16.50
N THR A 27 8.19 29.99 -16.87
CA THR A 27 7.73 28.75 -17.47
C THR A 27 6.74 28.21 -16.48
N ALA A 28 5.46 28.17 -16.85
CA ALA A 28 4.45 27.48 -16.05
C ALA A 28 5.07 26.13 -15.70
N GLU A 29 5.35 25.93 -14.42
CA GLU A 29 6.00 24.72 -13.94
C GLU A 29 5.05 23.59 -14.30
N ASN A 30 5.49 22.67 -15.18
CA ASN A 30 4.67 21.54 -15.58
C ASN A 30 4.63 20.59 -14.41
N VAL A 31 3.60 20.69 -13.57
CA VAL A 31 3.42 19.88 -12.37
C VAL A 31 2.37 18.82 -12.63
N ILE A 32 2.70 17.58 -12.29
CA ILE A 32 1.75 16.49 -12.23
C ILE A 32 1.34 16.33 -10.75
N LYS A 33 0.07 16.57 -10.48
CA LYS A 33 -0.52 16.41 -9.15
C LYS A 33 -0.99 14.98 -8.97
N PHE A 34 -0.54 14.32 -7.90
CA PHE A 34 -0.99 13.01 -7.49
C PHE A 34 -1.71 13.12 -6.14
N GLY A 35 -2.99 12.78 -6.13
CA GLY A 35 -3.83 12.85 -4.94
C GLY A 35 -3.63 11.65 -4.02
N ILE A 36 -3.59 11.87 -2.71
CA ILE A 36 -3.57 10.83 -1.69
C ILE A 36 -4.67 11.10 -0.66
N SER A 37 -5.63 10.17 -0.55
CA SER A 37 -6.61 10.13 0.53
C SER A 37 -6.26 8.98 1.46
N THR A 38 -5.77 9.28 2.68
CA THR A 38 -5.18 8.29 3.58
C THR A 38 -5.32 8.72 5.05
N PRO A 39 -5.34 7.80 6.03
CA PRO A 39 -5.41 8.18 7.44
C PRO A 39 -4.04 8.70 7.91
N LEU A 40 -3.92 10.00 8.15
CA LEU A 40 -2.70 10.62 8.67
C LEU A 40 -2.74 10.81 10.20
N SER A 41 -3.89 10.56 10.81
CA SER A 41 -4.09 10.62 12.25
C SER A 41 -4.93 9.44 12.76
N GLY A 42 -4.98 9.26 14.10
CA GLY A 42 -5.73 8.19 14.73
C GLY A 42 -5.08 6.80 14.61
N PRO A 43 -5.81 5.71 14.98
CA PRO A 43 -5.26 4.35 15.08
C PRO A 43 -4.74 3.77 13.74
N ALA A 44 -5.22 4.27 12.61
CA ALA A 44 -4.80 3.83 11.27
C ALA A 44 -3.65 4.66 10.67
N ALA A 45 -3.18 5.70 11.36
CA ALA A 45 -2.05 6.52 10.92
C ALA A 45 -0.77 5.72 10.62
N PRO A 46 -0.44 4.62 11.33
CA PRO A 46 0.69 3.76 10.99
C PRO A 46 0.67 3.18 9.57
N TRP A 47 -0.48 3.15 8.91
CA TRP A 47 -0.61 2.80 7.49
C TRP A 47 -0.59 4.04 6.58
N GLY A 48 -1.31 5.09 6.94
CA GLY A 48 -1.47 6.26 6.09
C GLY A 48 -0.21 7.11 5.96
N ILE A 49 0.52 7.29 7.04
CA ILE A 49 1.77 8.06 7.03
C ILE A 49 2.79 7.44 6.07
N PRO A 50 3.14 6.13 6.15
CA PRO A 50 4.09 5.54 5.22
C PRO A 50 3.59 5.49 3.77
N HIS A 51 2.27 5.43 3.51
CA HIS A 51 1.71 5.56 2.17
C HIS A 51 2.06 6.92 1.55
N MET A 52 1.77 8.01 2.25
CA MET A 52 2.11 9.36 1.81
C MET A 52 3.63 9.55 1.69
N GLN A 53 4.38 9.15 2.71
CA GLN A 53 5.83 9.33 2.76
C GLN A 53 6.54 8.55 1.66
N ALA A 54 6.15 7.31 1.39
CA ALA A 54 6.74 6.49 0.35
C ALA A 54 6.51 7.09 -1.05
N THR A 55 5.30 7.53 -1.35
CA THR A 55 4.99 8.20 -2.61
C THR A 55 5.81 9.48 -2.75
N LYS A 56 5.85 10.30 -1.68
CA LYS A 56 6.59 11.56 -1.68
C LYS A 56 8.09 11.35 -1.87
N LEU A 57 8.68 10.34 -1.24
CA LEU A 57 10.11 10.03 -1.39
C LEU A 57 10.46 9.74 -2.86
N ILE A 58 9.70 8.88 -3.53
CA ILE A 58 9.92 8.57 -4.96
C ILE A 58 9.78 9.83 -5.84
N PHE A 59 8.79 10.66 -5.57
CA PHE A 59 8.55 11.86 -6.35
C PHE A 59 9.64 12.92 -6.13
N ASP A 60 10.08 13.11 -4.88
CA ASP A 60 11.18 14.02 -4.56
C ASP A 60 12.49 13.57 -5.27
N GLU A 61 12.80 12.27 -5.26
CA GLU A 61 13.99 11.72 -5.94
C GLU A 61 13.93 11.93 -7.47
N ILE A 62 12.75 11.79 -8.09
CA ILE A 62 12.56 12.07 -9.52
C ILE A 62 12.73 13.56 -9.79
N ASN A 63 12.17 14.42 -8.95
CA ASN A 63 12.28 15.87 -9.08
C ASN A 63 13.73 16.36 -8.93
N GLU A 64 14.49 15.81 -7.97
CA GLU A 64 15.93 16.08 -7.78
C GLU A 64 16.76 15.69 -9.01
N GLN A 65 16.31 14.72 -9.79
CA GLN A 65 16.94 14.29 -11.06
C GLN A 65 16.45 15.12 -12.28
N GLY A 66 15.70 16.19 -12.07
CA GLY A 66 15.20 17.08 -13.10
C GLY A 66 13.82 16.71 -13.65
N GLY A 67 13.04 15.94 -12.88
CA GLY A 67 11.67 15.58 -13.19
C GLY A 67 11.54 14.39 -14.16
N ILE A 68 10.31 14.16 -14.63
CA ILE A 68 9.96 13.07 -15.55
C ILE A 68 9.71 13.64 -16.96
N ASP A 69 10.25 12.98 -17.97
CA ASP A 69 9.98 13.32 -19.39
C ASP A 69 8.74 12.57 -19.88
N ILE A 70 7.77 13.30 -20.43
CA ILE A 70 6.54 12.76 -20.99
C ILE A 70 6.25 13.50 -22.30
N GLY A 71 6.34 12.80 -23.42
CA GLY A 71 6.12 13.39 -24.74
C GLY A 71 7.11 14.50 -25.09
N GLY A 72 8.37 14.41 -24.62
CA GLY A 72 9.40 15.42 -24.84
C GLY A 72 9.29 16.65 -23.94
N LYS A 73 8.43 16.61 -22.91
CA LYS A 73 8.21 17.70 -21.97
C LYS A 73 8.55 17.25 -20.55
N LYS A 74 9.33 18.06 -19.83
CA LYS A 74 9.69 17.79 -18.43
C LYS A 74 8.57 18.22 -17.48
N TYR A 75 8.28 17.36 -16.52
CA TYR A 75 7.31 17.58 -15.45
C TYR A 75 7.93 17.32 -14.09
N THR A 76 7.55 18.11 -13.10
CA THR A 76 7.74 17.79 -11.69
C THR A 76 6.52 17.05 -11.14
N LEU A 77 6.70 16.30 -10.05
CA LEU A 77 5.66 15.50 -9.41
C LEU A 77 5.32 16.12 -8.06
N GLU A 78 4.04 16.31 -7.79
CA GLU A 78 3.54 16.85 -6.51
C GLU A 78 2.57 15.87 -5.85
N VAL A 79 2.74 15.64 -4.56
CA VAL A 79 1.78 14.88 -3.74
C VAL A 79 0.85 15.85 -3.00
N ILE A 80 -0.45 15.71 -3.24
CA ILE A 80 -1.50 16.39 -2.47
C ILE A 80 -2.18 15.35 -1.58
N ALA A 81 -1.94 15.41 -0.26
CA ALA A 81 -2.44 14.41 0.68
C ALA A 81 -3.46 15.00 1.67
N TYR A 82 -4.54 14.26 1.91
CA TYR A 82 -5.56 14.60 2.90
C TYR A 82 -5.82 13.45 3.87
N ASP A 83 -6.02 13.84 5.13
CA ASP A 83 -6.34 12.94 6.24
C ASP A 83 -7.83 12.62 6.28
N HIS A 84 -8.18 11.36 6.09
CA HIS A 84 -9.56 10.89 6.26
C HIS A 84 -9.77 10.08 7.56
N LYS A 85 -8.76 9.97 8.44
CA LYS A 85 -8.84 9.34 9.77
C LYS A 85 -9.40 7.90 9.77
N TYR A 86 -9.42 7.25 8.62
CA TYR A 86 -10.10 5.96 8.37
C TYR A 86 -11.63 6.02 8.56
N VAL A 87 -12.24 7.20 8.30
CA VAL A 87 -13.69 7.45 8.41
C VAL A 87 -14.26 7.66 7.02
N ILE A 88 -15.32 6.93 6.67
CA ILE A 88 -15.90 6.95 5.32
C ILE A 88 -16.32 8.36 4.89
N ALA A 89 -17.05 9.09 5.73
CA ALA A 89 -17.51 10.45 5.39
C ALA A 89 -16.35 11.44 5.16
N GLU A 90 -15.28 11.35 5.94
CA GLU A 90 -14.06 12.13 5.74
C GLU A 90 -13.36 11.71 4.42
N GLY A 91 -13.36 10.40 4.11
CA GLY A 91 -12.82 9.87 2.86
C GLY A 91 -13.55 10.42 1.64
N VAL A 92 -14.89 10.46 1.68
CA VAL A 92 -15.69 11.08 0.62
C VAL A 92 -15.36 12.56 0.47
N ALA A 93 -15.26 13.29 1.58
CA ALA A 93 -14.92 14.73 1.55
C ALA A 93 -13.50 14.98 0.97
N THR A 94 -12.50 14.17 1.37
CA THR A 94 -11.12 14.31 0.88
C THR A 94 -10.99 13.97 -0.60
N VAL A 95 -11.64 12.91 -1.09
CA VAL A 95 -11.64 12.51 -2.50
C VAL A 95 -12.33 13.58 -3.36
N ASN A 96 -13.51 14.05 -2.96
CA ASN A 96 -14.20 15.14 -3.64
C ASN A 96 -13.34 16.41 -3.74
N ARG A 97 -12.57 16.71 -2.69
CA ARG A 97 -11.65 17.85 -2.70
C ARG A 97 -10.52 17.64 -3.69
N LEU A 98 -9.89 16.46 -3.72
CA LEU A 98 -8.84 16.12 -4.67
C LEU A 98 -9.31 16.23 -6.13
N ILE A 99 -10.54 15.74 -6.43
CA ILE A 99 -11.11 15.77 -7.77
C ILE A 99 -11.52 17.19 -8.17
N ASN A 100 -12.34 17.85 -7.35
CA ASN A 100 -13.06 19.07 -7.80
C ASN A 100 -12.31 20.37 -7.50
N ARG A 101 -11.41 20.39 -6.50
CA ARG A 101 -10.66 21.58 -6.13
C ARG A 101 -9.22 21.53 -6.61
N ASP A 102 -8.56 20.38 -6.38
CA ASP A 102 -7.15 20.23 -6.69
C ASP A 102 -6.95 19.71 -8.13
N GLU A 103 -8.03 19.22 -8.75
CA GLU A 103 -8.11 18.77 -10.16
C GLU A 103 -7.10 17.66 -10.46
N VAL A 104 -6.94 16.71 -9.54
CA VAL A 104 -6.03 15.59 -9.74
C VAL A 104 -6.60 14.60 -10.77
N GLN A 105 -5.74 14.04 -11.60
CA GLN A 105 -6.10 13.00 -12.59
C GLN A 105 -5.66 11.60 -12.13
N PHE A 106 -4.85 11.54 -11.09
CA PHE A 106 -4.27 10.33 -10.52
C PHE A 106 -4.42 10.38 -9.01
N ILE A 107 -4.94 9.31 -8.43
CA ILE A 107 -5.22 9.26 -6.99
C ILE A 107 -4.81 7.90 -6.41
N SER A 108 -4.45 7.88 -5.14
CA SER A 108 -4.35 6.67 -4.33
C SER A 108 -5.17 6.83 -3.05
N ILE A 109 -6.09 5.89 -2.83
CA ILE A 109 -6.96 5.88 -1.65
C ILE A 109 -6.58 4.68 -0.78
N LEU A 110 -6.41 4.88 0.53
CA LEU A 110 -6.16 3.80 1.47
C LEU A 110 -7.42 3.42 2.25
N GLY A 111 -7.71 2.13 2.33
CA GLY A 111 -8.78 1.58 3.15
C GLY A 111 -10.02 1.15 2.36
N GLY A 112 -10.46 -0.12 2.57
CA GLY A 112 -11.48 -0.78 1.76
C GLY A 112 -12.81 -0.03 1.70
N ALA A 113 -13.39 0.30 2.85
CA ALA A 113 -14.67 1.00 2.92
C ALA A 113 -14.60 2.41 2.33
N VAL A 114 -13.46 3.11 2.48
CA VAL A 114 -13.25 4.44 1.88
C VAL A 114 -13.14 4.35 0.37
N VAL A 115 -12.39 3.37 -0.17
CA VAL A 115 -12.30 3.15 -1.62
C VAL A 115 -13.68 2.87 -2.20
N LYS A 116 -14.42 1.93 -1.62
CA LYS A 116 -15.78 1.57 -2.07
C LYS A 116 -16.74 2.76 -2.08
N ALA A 117 -16.72 3.59 -1.05
CA ALA A 117 -17.57 4.76 -0.97
C ALA A 117 -17.25 5.85 -2.02
N ASN A 118 -16.14 5.74 -2.73
CA ASN A 118 -15.68 6.70 -3.72
C ASN A 118 -15.60 6.12 -5.15
N GLU A 119 -16.02 4.87 -5.38
CA GLU A 119 -15.95 4.21 -6.69
C GLU A 119 -16.70 5.03 -7.76
N ASP A 120 -17.92 5.44 -7.51
CA ASP A 120 -18.72 6.22 -8.44
C ASP A 120 -18.06 7.57 -8.77
N ALA A 121 -17.60 8.30 -7.75
CA ALA A 121 -16.93 9.59 -7.95
C ALA A 121 -15.65 9.48 -8.77
N VAL A 122 -14.85 8.43 -8.56
CA VAL A 122 -13.63 8.14 -9.33
C VAL A 122 -13.97 7.80 -10.78
N ASN A 123 -14.97 6.93 -11.00
CA ASN A 123 -15.41 6.51 -12.32
C ASN A 123 -16.02 7.68 -13.13
N GLU A 124 -16.88 8.48 -12.51
CA GLU A 124 -17.50 9.66 -13.12
C GLU A 124 -16.47 10.72 -13.50
N ALA A 125 -15.46 10.94 -12.64
CA ALA A 125 -14.37 11.86 -12.93
C ALA A 125 -13.40 11.32 -13.99
N GLY A 126 -13.42 10.01 -14.29
CA GLY A 126 -12.54 9.36 -15.26
C GLY A 126 -11.07 9.41 -14.88
N ILE A 127 -10.75 9.47 -13.59
CA ILE A 127 -9.38 9.52 -13.05
C ILE A 127 -8.84 8.11 -12.77
N VAL A 128 -7.52 7.95 -12.79
CA VAL A 128 -6.88 6.68 -12.42
C VAL A 128 -6.74 6.61 -10.91
N ASN A 129 -7.27 5.53 -10.33
CA ASN A 129 -7.12 5.21 -8.91
C ASN A 129 -6.18 4.01 -8.72
N LEU A 130 -5.18 4.17 -7.86
CA LEU A 130 -4.18 3.16 -7.50
C LEU A 130 -4.31 2.84 -6.00
N PRO A 131 -5.41 2.21 -5.55
CA PRO A 131 -5.72 2.08 -4.14
C PRO A 131 -4.85 1.05 -3.41
N LEU A 132 -4.77 1.23 -2.08
CA LEU A 132 -4.21 0.28 -1.11
C LEU A 132 -5.34 -0.17 -0.18
N ALA A 133 -5.96 -1.32 -0.44
CA ALA A 133 -7.16 -1.69 0.26
C ALA A 133 -7.41 -3.20 0.26
N TYR A 134 -8.19 -3.65 1.24
CA TYR A 134 -8.84 -4.96 1.20
C TYR A 134 -10.35 -4.72 1.21
N ALA A 135 -11.01 -4.91 0.08
CA ALA A 135 -12.46 -4.98 0.00
C ALA A 135 -12.89 -5.79 -1.21
N GLU A 136 -13.96 -6.54 -1.08
CA GLU A 136 -14.52 -7.34 -2.15
C GLU A 136 -15.06 -6.44 -3.27
N GLY A 137 -14.75 -6.78 -4.52
CA GLY A 137 -15.27 -6.10 -5.70
C GLY A 137 -14.56 -4.80 -6.11
N LEU A 138 -13.44 -4.43 -5.47
CA LEU A 138 -12.64 -3.26 -5.89
C LEU A 138 -12.09 -3.42 -7.31
N VAL A 139 -11.61 -4.61 -7.62
CA VAL A 139 -11.16 -4.98 -8.96
C VAL A 139 -12.35 -5.65 -9.64
N SER A 140 -12.97 -4.95 -10.56
CA SER A 140 -14.11 -5.43 -11.34
C SER A 140 -14.21 -4.69 -12.67
N PRO A 141 -14.88 -5.26 -13.69
CA PRO A 141 -15.17 -4.54 -14.93
C PRO A 141 -15.93 -3.22 -14.77
N ASP A 142 -16.66 -3.05 -13.65
CA ASP A 142 -17.39 -1.82 -13.34
C ASP A 142 -16.45 -0.69 -12.89
N ASN A 143 -15.21 -1.02 -12.49
CA ASN A 143 -14.19 -0.08 -12.02
C ASN A 143 -12.96 -0.06 -12.95
N PRO A 144 -13.09 0.24 -14.25
CA PRO A 144 -12.02 0.06 -15.23
C PRO A 144 -10.82 0.98 -15.03
N MET A 145 -10.98 2.08 -14.29
CA MET A 145 -9.92 3.04 -13.98
C MET A 145 -9.24 2.77 -12.63
N THR A 146 -9.66 1.74 -11.90
CA THR A 146 -9.08 1.34 -10.61
C THR A 146 -8.07 0.20 -10.83
N PHE A 147 -6.80 0.46 -10.50
CA PHE A 147 -5.68 -0.48 -10.55
C PHE A 147 -5.19 -0.76 -9.14
N HIS A 148 -5.67 -1.86 -8.56
CA HIS A 148 -5.41 -2.19 -7.18
C HIS A 148 -3.94 -2.51 -6.95
N SER A 149 -3.24 -1.61 -6.24
CA SER A 149 -1.79 -1.60 -6.10
C SER A 149 -1.28 -2.30 -4.83
N PHE A 150 -2.10 -3.17 -4.27
CA PHE A 150 -1.83 -3.90 -3.05
C PHE A 150 -2.25 -5.37 -3.18
N PRO A 151 -1.52 -6.34 -2.61
CA PRO A 151 -1.94 -7.74 -2.64
C PRO A 151 -3.29 -7.92 -1.97
N SER A 152 -4.18 -8.65 -2.60
CA SER A 152 -5.51 -8.97 -2.09
C SER A 152 -5.54 -10.31 -1.33
N PRO A 153 -6.60 -10.61 -0.57
CA PRO A 153 -6.74 -11.89 0.10
C PRO A 153 -6.56 -13.13 -0.79
N PRO A 154 -7.01 -13.18 -2.06
CA PRO A 154 -6.72 -14.31 -2.94
C PRO A 154 -5.24 -14.55 -3.17
N GLU A 155 -4.43 -13.49 -3.37
CA GLU A 155 -2.98 -13.61 -3.54
C GLU A 155 -2.30 -14.06 -2.26
N THR A 156 -2.78 -13.53 -1.13
CA THR A 156 -2.18 -13.80 0.18
C THR A 156 -2.56 -15.17 0.76
N SER A 157 -3.57 -15.85 0.25
CA SER A 157 -4.00 -17.16 0.76
C SER A 157 -3.19 -18.33 0.23
N THR A 158 -2.28 -18.11 -0.71
CA THR A 158 -1.48 -19.17 -1.35
C THR A 158 -0.56 -19.94 -0.40
N PHE A 159 -0.22 -19.35 0.74
CA PHE A 159 0.60 -20.03 1.77
C PHE A 159 -0.07 -21.29 2.34
N TRP A 160 -1.40 -21.42 2.28
CA TRP A 160 -2.09 -22.62 2.75
C TRP A 160 -1.72 -23.87 1.95
N ASN A 161 -1.40 -23.74 0.64
CA ASN A 161 -0.85 -24.84 -0.15
C ASN A 161 0.50 -25.31 0.43
N TRP A 162 1.38 -24.35 0.71
CA TRP A 162 2.69 -24.64 1.28
C TRP A 162 2.57 -25.30 2.66
N ILE A 163 1.68 -24.80 3.54
CA ILE A 163 1.43 -25.42 4.85
C ILE A 163 0.90 -26.85 4.68
N LYS A 164 -0.04 -27.09 3.76
CA LYS A 164 -0.57 -28.42 3.51
C LYS A 164 0.52 -29.42 3.09
N GLU A 165 1.43 -28.99 2.26
CA GLU A 165 2.53 -29.81 1.74
C GLU A 165 3.57 -30.10 2.84
N HIS A 166 4.00 -29.08 3.58
CA HIS A 166 5.12 -29.19 4.51
C HIS A 166 4.71 -29.52 5.95
N HIS A 167 3.45 -29.29 6.31
CA HIS A 167 2.89 -29.54 7.64
C HIS A 167 1.56 -30.30 7.59
N PRO A 168 1.53 -31.51 7.00
CA PRO A 168 0.28 -32.25 6.73
C PRO A 168 -0.49 -32.68 8.00
N LYS A 169 0.11 -32.57 9.18
CA LYS A 169 -0.56 -32.84 10.46
C LYS A 169 -1.49 -31.73 10.90
N ILE A 170 -1.31 -30.52 10.41
CA ILE A 170 -2.18 -29.38 10.67
C ILE A 170 -3.50 -29.58 9.94
N LYS A 171 -4.63 -29.50 10.66
CA LYS A 171 -5.97 -29.75 10.13
C LYS A 171 -6.97 -28.70 10.57
N ARG A 172 -6.85 -28.16 11.78
CA ARG A 172 -7.85 -27.35 12.46
C ARG A 172 -7.43 -25.88 12.51
N ILE A 173 -8.17 -25.05 11.82
CA ILE A 173 -7.85 -23.62 11.70
C ILE A 173 -8.94 -22.81 12.39
N ALA A 174 -8.55 -21.92 13.29
CA ALA A 174 -9.34 -20.81 13.75
C ALA A 174 -8.87 -19.54 13.04
N THR A 175 -9.78 -18.66 12.65
CA THR A 175 -9.46 -17.39 12.02
C THR A 175 -10.11 -16.23 12.77
N ILE A 176 -9.39 -15.11 12.88
CA ILE A 176 -9.84 -13.89 13.56
C ILE A 176 -9.41 -12.66 12.76
N ALA A 177 -10.33 -11.68 12.60
CA ALA A 177 -10.10 -10.45 11.86
C ALA A 177 -10.88 -9.26 12.45
N PRO A 178 -10.56 -8.01 12.06
CA PRO A 178 -11.41 -6.87 12.37
C PRO A 178 -12.83 -7.04 11.85
N ASN A 179 -13.79 -6.45 12.58
CA ASN A 179 -15.21 -6.48 12.23
C ASN A 179 -15.55 -5.36 11.24
N ASP A 180 -15.00 -5.45 10.04
CA ASP A 180 -15.23 -4.51 8.93
C ASP A 180 -15.05 -5.20 7.57
N ASP A 181 -15.30 -4.47 6.47
CA ASP A 181 -15.20 -4.98 5.10
C ASP A 181 -13.87 -5.69 4.83
N THR A 182 -12.78 -5.16 5.37
CA THR A 182 -11.43 -5.73 5.22
C THR A 182 -11.33 -7.11 5.86
N GLY A 183 -11.78 -7.23 7.11
CA GLY A 183 -11.74 -8.49 7.83
C GLY A 183 -12.74 -9.51 7.30
N TRP A 184 -13.96 -9.07 6.93
CA TRP A 184 -14.98 -9.96 6.37
C TRP A 184 -14.52 -10.59 5.08
N TRP A 185 -13.96 -9.79 4.15
CA TRP A 185 -13.46 -10.33 2.89
C TRP A 185 -12.23 -11.23 3.09
N SER A 186 -11.28 -10.83 3.94
CA SER A 186 -10.09 -11.64 4.23
C SER A 186 -10.48 -13.01 4.76
N ILE A 187 -11.38 -13.09 5.77
CA ILE A 187 -11.84 -14.37 6.32
C ILE A 187 -12.64 -15.16 5.28
N LYS A 188 -13.51 -14.51 4.50
CA LYS A 188 -14.29 -15.20 3.45
C LYS A 188 -13.38 -15.91 2.47
N VAL A 189 -12.37 -15.22 1.95
CA VAL A 189 -11.43 -15.79 0.98
C VAL A 189 -10.57 -16.89 1.62
N GLU A 190 -9.97 -16.63 2.78
CA GLU A 190 -9.15 -17.59 3.49
C GLU A 190 -9.90 -18.89 3.80
N VAL A 191 -11.11 -18.77 4.36
CA VAL A 191 -11.96 -19.90 4.72
C VAL A 191 -12.31 -20.77 3.51
N ASN A 192 -12.67 -20.16 2.39
CA ASN A 192 -12.97 -20.89 1.17
C ASN A 192 -11.72 -21.62 0.67
N TYR A 193 -10.61 -20.91 0.56
CA TYR A 193 -9.33 -21.48 0.10
C TYR A 193 -8.87 -22.64 0.99
N ALA A 194 -8.91 -22.47 2.31
CA ALA A 194 -8.52 -23.50 3.26
C ALA A 194 -9.45 -24.73 3.21
N LYS A 195 -10.76 -24.53 3.08
CA LYS A 195 -11.73 -25.63 2.91
C LYS A 195 -11.51 -26.43 1.63
N ASP A 196 -11.23 -25.76 0.51
CA ASP A 196 -10.93 -26.43 -0.76
C ASP A 196 -9.66 -27.29 -0.66
N LEU A 197 -8.76 -26.94 0.23
CA LEU A 197 -7.58 -27.71 0.59
C LEU A 197 -7.86 -28.83 1.62
N GLY A 198 -9.07 -28.93 2.16
CA GLY A 198 -9.47 -29.95 3.12
C GLY A 198 -9.14 -29.64 4.59
N TYR A 199 -8.90 -28.36 4.92
CA TYR A 199 -8.79 -27.93 6.32
C TYR A 199 -10.16 -27.81 6.99
N GLU A 200 -10.22 -28.09 8.27
CA GLU A 200 -11.39 -27.85 9.13
C GLU A 200 -11.32 -26.42 9.71
N ILE A 201 -12.30 -25.61 9.42
CA ILE A 201 -12.43 -24.27 10.01
C ILE A 201 -13.23 -24.41 11.32
N VAL A 202 -12.55 -24.38 12.44
CA VAL A 202 -13.13 -24.65 13.75
C VAL A 202 -13.68 -23.41 14.47
N SER A 203 -13.22 -22.21 14.07
CA SER A 203 -13.75 -20.93 14.58
C SER A 203 -13.53 -19.82 13.58
N LYS A 204 -14.49 -18.87 13.53
CA LYS A 204 -14.42 -17.61 12.79
C LYS A 204 -14.86 -16.50 13.72
N GLU A 205 -13.93 -15.64 14.11
CA GLU A 205 -14.20 -14.57 15.06
C GLU A 205 -13.87 -13.20 14.46
N PHE A 206 -14.63 -12.21 14.89
CA PHE A 206 -14.40 -10.81 14.53
C PHE A 206 -14.23 -9.96 15.78
N PHE A 207 -13.48 -8.86 15.66
CA PHE A 207 -13.23 -7.94 16.75
C PHE A 207 -13.25 -6.47 16.29
N GLU A 208 -13.64 -5.59 17.20
CA GLU A 208 -13.56 -4.15 16.95
C GLU A 208 -12.10 -3.69 16.98
N ARG A 209 -11.68 -2.81 16.04
CA ARG A 209 -10.27 -2.34 15.94
C ARG A 209 -9.73 -1.69 17.20
N SER A 210 -10.59 -1.17 18.06
CA SER A 210 -10.24 -0.59 19.37
C SER A 210 -10.08 -1.61 20.49
N LEU A 211 -10.38 -2.90 20.21
CA LEU A 211 -10.30 -3.94 21.25
C LEU A 211 -8.86 -4.16 21.71
N THR A 212 -8.67 -4.25 23.03
CA THR A 212 -7.37 -4.53 23.68
C THR A 212 -7.39 -5.77 24.56
N ASP A 213 -8.57 -6.17 25.06
CA ASP A 213 -8.76 -7.42 25.79
C ASP A 213 -9.38 -8.48 24.88
N PHE A 214 -8.54 -9.38 24.37
CA PHE A 214 -8.94 -10.47 23.49
C PHE A 214 -9.30 -11.77 24.24
N ASN A 215 -9.18 -11.82 25.58
CA ASN A 215 -9.43 -13.05 26.35
C ASN A 215 -10.82 -13.65 26.08
N PRO A 216 -11.94 -12.88 26.03
CA PRO A 216 -13.25 -13.47 25.78
C PRO A 216 -13.37 -14.16 24.40
N VAL A 217 -12.80 -13.57 23.35
CA VAL A 217 -12.82 -14.17 22.01
C VAL A 217 -11.83 -15.33 21.90
N LEU A 218 -10.67 -15.21 22.51
CA LEU A 218 -9.66 -16.28 22.52
C LEU A 218 -10.14 -17.52 23.27
N LEU A 219 -10.86 -17.38 24.37
CA LEU A 219 -11.46 -18.52 25.06
C LEU A 219 -12.44 -19.30 24.15
N ARG A 220 -13.25 -18.60 23.35
CA ARG A 220 -14.14 -19.27 22.36
C ARG A 220 -13.34 -19.99 21.28
N ILE A 221 -12.27 -19.36 20.79
CA ILE A 221 -11.36 -19.97 19.80
C ILE A 221 -10.72 -21.24 20.38
N LEU A 222 -10.13 -21.14 21.57
CA LEU A 222 -9.35 -22.22 22.19
C LEU A 222 -10.22 -23.41 22.62
N ALA A 223 -11.49 -23.19 22.97
CA ALA A 223 -12.45 -24.26 23.24
C ALA A 223 -12.61 -25.22 22.05
N ASN A 224 -12.34 -24.75 20.83
CA ASN A 224 -12.38 -25.56 19.60
C ASN A 224 -11.04 -26.21 19.25
N GLN A 225 -10.03 -26.14 20.11
CA GLN A 225 -8.72 -26.80 19.94
C GLN A 225 -8.11 -26.62 18.54
N PRO A 226 -7.85 -25.40 18.06
CA PRO A 226 -7.22 -25.18 16.76
C PRO A 226 -5.74 -25.56 16.78
N ASP A 227 -5.23 -26.07 15.64
CA ASP A 227 -3.80 -26.23 15.40
C ASP A 227 -3.15 -24.89 15.06
N ILE A 228 -3.92 -24.02 14.35
CA ILE A 228 -3.51 -22.70 13.93
C ILE A 228 -4.58 -21.66 14.31
N ILE A 229 -4.10 -20.51 14.82
CA ILE A 229 -4.89 -19.28 14.85
C ILE A 229 -4.36 -18.36 13.73
N SER A 230 -5.19 -18.12 12.72
CA SER A 230 -4.90 -17.19 11.64
C SER A 230 -5.46 -15.81 11.98
N VAL A 231 -4.58 -14.79 12.03
CA VAL A 231 -4.93 -13.41 12.32
C VAL A 231 -4.89 -12.62 11.03
N ASN A 232 -6.04 -12.16 10.56
CA ASN A 232 -6.18 -11.50 9.27
C ASN A 232 -6.31 -9.98 9.40
N ALA A 233 -5.62 -9.24 8.55
CA ALA A 233 -5.80 -7.79 8.34
C ALA A 233 -5.84 -6.94 9.61
N ALA A 234 -5.20 -7.40 10.67
CA ALA A 234 -5.12 -6.74 11.96
C ALA A 234 -3.87 -5.85 12.05
N PRO A 235 -3.93 -4.69 12.73
CA PRO A 235 -2.75 -3.88 12.99
C PRO A 235 -1.77 -4.59 13.93
N ALA A 236 -0.49 -4.26 13.86
CA ALA A 236 0.58 -4.88 14.66
C ALA A 236 0.28 -4.92 16.17
N GLY A 237 -0.36 -3.87 16.68
CA GLY A 237 -0.79 -3.80 18.08
C GLY A 237 -1.76 -4.92 18.45
N SER A 238 -2.80 -5.11 17.66
CA SER A 238 -3.80 -6.18 17.88
C SER A 238 -3.18 -7.55 17.69
N VAL A 239 -2.34 -7.76 16.66
CA VAL A 239 -1.64 -9.05 16.46
C VAL A 239 -0.78 -9.41 17.66
N GLY A 240 -0.01 -8.45 18.17
CA GLY A 240 0.82 -8.65 19.35
C GLY A 240 0.01 -9.02 20.60
N LEU A 241 -1.11 -8.34 20.84
CA LEU A 241 -2.00 -8.63 21.96
C LEU A 241 -2.69 -10.00 21.81
N ILE A 242 -3.17 -10.35 20.63
CA ILE A 242 -3.79 -11.67 20.35
C ILE A 242 -2.79 -12.78 20.64
N ILE A 243 -1.56 -12.69 20.13
CA ILE A 243 -0.52 -13.69 20.37
C ILE A 243 -0.20 -13.79 21.87
N LYS A 244 0.05 -12.66 22.53
CA LYS A 244 0.36 -12.59 23.95
C LYS A 244 -0.72 -13.29 24.79
N GLN A 245 -1.95 -12.83 24.66
CA GLN A 245 -3.07 -13.32 25.48
C GLN A 245 -3.40 -14.79 25.17
N ALA A 246 -3.33 -15.22 23.90
CA ALA A 246 -3.51 -16.64 23.57
C ALA A 246 -2.43 -17.53 24.20
N ARG A 247 -1.17 -17.09 24.23
CA ARG A 247 -0.09 -17.81 24.94
C ARG A 247 -0.31 -17.85 26.46
N GLU A 248 -0.75 -16.74 27.05
CA GLU A 248 -1.13 -16.67 28.46
C GLU A 248 -2.28 -17.64 28.83
N LEU A 249 -3.24 -17.81 27.90
CA LEU A 249 -4.32 -18.80 27.99
C LEU A 249 -3.87 -20.23 27.66
N GLY A 250 -2.60 -20.46 27.38
CA GLY A 250 -2.01 -21.79 27.20
C GLY A 250 -2.01 -22.31 25.77
N PHE A 251 -2.34 -21.52 24.76
CA PHE A 251 -2.25 -21.95 23.37
C PHE A 251 -0.82 -22.31 22.97
N LYS A 252 -0.63 -23.55 22.47
CA LYS A 252 0.67 -24.08 22.03
C LYS A 252 0.76 -24.27 20.51
N GLY A 253 -0.36 -24.07 19.79
CA GLY A 253 -0.39 -24.15 18.34
C GLY A 253 0.36 -23.01 17.64
N ARG A 254 0.27 -22.95 16.32
CA ARG A 254 0.92 -21.91 15.54
C ARG A 254 0.02 -20.70 15.29
N PHE A 255 0.65 -19.57 15.07
CA PHE A 255 -0.01 -18.40 14.50
C PHE A 255 0.37 -18.24 13.03
N VAL A 256 -0.57 -17.77 12.25
CA VAL A 256 -0.35 -17.21 10.93
C VAL A 256 -0.84 -15.78 10.96
N HIS A 257 -0.06 -14.85 10.44
CA HIS A 257 -0.51 -13.48 10.25
C HIS A 257 -0.58 -13.18 8.74
N ILE A 258 -1.75 -12.72 8.32
CA ILE A 258 -2.02 -12.27 6.96
C ILE A 258 -2.27 -10.77 7.00
N GLY A 259 -1.53 -10.05 6.19
CA GLY A 259 -1.59 -8.59 6.14
C GLY A 259 -0.29 -7.96 6.59
N GLN A 260 -0.27 -6.67 6.43
CA GLN A 260 0.96 -5.89 6.43
C GLN A 260 1.28 -5.37 7.84
N VAL A 261 2.16 -6.07 8.58
CA VAL A 261 2.63 -5.61 9.90
C VAL A 261 4.13 -5.75 10.06
N ASP A 262 4.70 -4.85 10.82
CA ASP A 262 6.08 -4.96 11.27
C ASP A 262 6.17 -6.01 12.39
N THR A 263 6.84 -7.13 12.11
CA THR A 263 7.02 -8.22 13.06
C THR A 263 7.82 -7.82 14.29
N SER A 264 8.70 -6.81 14.19
CA SER A 264 9.44 -6.29 15.34
C SER A 264 8.51 -5.60 16.35
N VAL A 265 7.50 -4.88 15.87
CA VAL A 265 6.46 -4.27 16.70
C VAL A 265 5.60 -5.36 17.35
N VAL A 266 5.22 -6.40 16.60
CA VAL A 266 4.47 -7.55 17.14
C VAL A 266 5.27 -8.25 18.24
N ALA A 267 6.55 -8.53 18.00
CA ALA A 267 7.44 -9.18 18.98
C ALA A 267 7.64 -8.33 20.25
N LYS A 268 7.75 -7.01 20.10
CA LYS A 268 7.86 -6.09 21.25
C LYS A 268 6.62 -6.11 22.15
N ILE A 269 5.43 -6.30 21.58
CA ILE A 269 4.16 -6.33 22.33
C ILE A 269 3.90 -7.73 22.89
N ALA A 270 4.06 -8.75 22.09
CA ALA A 270 3.76 -10.13 22.47
C ALA A 270 4.84 -10.76 23.35
N GLY A 271 6.08 -10.29 23.25
CA GLY A 271 7.29 -10.95 23.75
C GLY A 271 7.91 -11.88 22.69
N GLU A 272 9.23 -11.83 22.51
CA GLU A 272 9.94 -12.58 21.47
C GLU A 272 9.66 -14.09 21.53
N ALA A 273 9.66 -14.68 22.73
CA ALA A 273 9.37 -16.10 22.90
C ALA A 273 7.95 -16.50 22.46
N ASN A 274 6.98 -15.60 22.56
CA ASN A 274 5.58 -15.87 22.22
C ASN A 274 5.32 -15.84 20.72
N VAL A 275 6.11 -15.07 19.96
CA VAL A 275 5.99 -14.97 18.51
C VAL A 275 6.81 -16.00 17.76
N GLU A 276 7.71 -16.71 18.45
CA GLU A 276 8.58 -17.71 17.83
C GLU A 276 7.78 -18.75 17.05
N GLY A 277 8.19 -19.03 15.81
CA GLY A 277 7.50 -19.94 14.92
C GLY A 277 6.19 -19.42 14.31
N THR A 278 5.82 -18.16 14.54
CA THR A 278 4.69 -17.53 13.83
C THR A 278 5.02 -17.42 12.35
N TRP A 279 4.09 -17.84 11.50
CA TRP A 279 4.21 -17.63 10.07
C TRP A 279 3.63 -16.27 9.66
N VAL A 280 4.34 -15.60 8.75
CA VAL A 280 3.99 -14.25 8.30
C VAL A 280 4.02 -14.24 6.78
N HIS A 281 2.96 -13.73 6.19
CA HIS A 281 2.92 -13.49 4.77
C HIS A 281 3.12 -12.01 4.50
N GLY A 282 4.18 -11.69 3.72
CA GLY A 282 4.32 -10.36 3.09
C GLY A 282 5.46 -9.55 3.58
N PHE A 283 5.99 -8.95 4.39
CA PHE A 283 6.76 -7.73 4.49
C PHE A 283 8.22 -7.79 4.78
N VAL A 284 8.59 -8.52 5.76
CA VAL A 284 9.96 -8.46 6.27
C VAL A 284 10.53 -9.84 6.19
N GLN A 285 11.61 -9.96 5.45
CA GLN A 285 12.37 -11.20 5.40
C GLN A 285 13.82 -10.92 5.78
N THR A 286 14.41 -11.85 6.51
CA THR A 286 15.84 -11.86 6.75
C THR A 286 16.45 -13.00 5.93
N PRO A 287 17.52 -12.76 5.12
CA PRO A 287 18.12 -11.45 4.83
C PRO A 287 17.20 -10.56 3.96
N LEU A 288 17.30 -9.24 4.17
CA LEU A 288 16.60 -8.27 3.32
C LEU A 288 17.16 -8.32 1.89
N PRO A 289 16.31 -8.29 0.85
CA PRO A 289 16.75 -8.02 -0.52
C PRO A 289 17.45 -6.66 -0.62
N GLU A 290 18.37 -6.52 -1.56
CA GLU A 290 19.13 -5.27 -1.74
C GLU A 290 18.21 -4.08 -2.05
N SER A 291 17.17 -4.29 -2.83
CA SER A 291 16.10 -3.30 -3.11
C SER A 291 15.44 -2.77 -1.83
N VAL A 292 15.15 -3.67 -0.89
CA VAL A 292 14.53 -3.30 0.40
C VAL A 292 15.53 -2.63 1.33
N LYS A 293 16.81 -3.06 1.36
CA LYS A 293 17.86 -2.40 2.14
C LYS A 293 18.08 -0.97 1.67
N SER A 294 18.26 -0.77 0.37
CA SER A 294 18.40 0.54 -0.24
C SER A 294 17.18 1.43 0.04
N TRP A 295 15.98 0.86 -0.02
CA TRP A 295 14.76 1.56 0.35
C TRP A 295 14.75 1.98 1.82
N GLN A 296 15.09 1.05 2.73
CA GLN A 296 15.19 1.33 4.16
C GLN A 296 16.15 2.47 4.47
N GLU A 297 17.33 2.46 3.85
CA GLU A 297 18.35 3.53 4.03
C GLU A 297 17.82 4.89 3.59
N ARG A 298 17.22 4.98 2.38
CA ARG A 298 16.67 6.22 1.82
C ARG A 298 15.49 6.74 2.64
N TYR A 299 14.57 5.85 3.01
CA TYR A 299 13.40 6.19 3.81
C TYR A 299 13.81 6.70 5.20
N THR A 300 14.69 5.97 5.90
CA THR A 300 15.18 6.36 7.22
C THR A 300 15.98 7.67 7.17
N LYS A 301 16.80 7.85 6.14
CA LYS A 301 17.54 9.13 5.92
C LYS A 301 16.58 10.32 5.79
N LYS A 302 15.45 10.13 5.09
CA LYS A 302 14.48 11.22 4.84
C LYS A 302 13.60 11.50 6.04
N TYR A 303 13.12 10.46 6.75
CA TYR A 303 12.06 10.58 7.76
C TYR A 303 12.52 10.30 9.20
N GLY A 304 13.78 9.92 9.40
CA GLY A 304 14.39 9.71 10.71
C GLY A 304 14.15 8.33 11.32
N GLU A 305 13.09 7.64 10.91
CA GLU A 305 12.76 6.29 11.39
C GLU A 305 12.31 5.37 10.25
N TRP A 306 12.54 4.09 10.42
CA TRP A 306 12.10 3.08 9.49
C TRP A 306 10.64 2.69 9.74
N ASN A 307 9.89 2.55 8.65
CA ASN A 307 8.56 1.96 8.67
C ASN A 307 8.45 0.88 7.58
N ALA A 308 8.41 -0.39 8.00
CA ALA A 308 8.35 -1.53 7.08
C ALA A 308 7.10 -1.55 6.19
N THR A 309 6.00 -0.95 6.64
CA THR A 309 4.76 -0.83 5.85
C THR A 309 4.99 -0.07 4.53
N SER A 310 5.98 0.82 4.49
CA SER A 310 6.34 1.58 3.29
C SER A 310 6.77 0.70 2.10
N ILE A 311 7.20 -0.55 2.35
CA ILE A 311 7.73 -1.47 1.33
C ILE A 311 6.69 -1.75 0.24
N ASP A 312 5.45 -2.04 0.61
CA ASP A 312 4.38 -2.30 -0.36
C ASP A 312 3.52 -1.05 -0.64
N PHE A 313 3.52 -0.10 0.30
CA PHE A 313 2.76 1.14 0.14
C PHE A 313 3.39 2.12 -0.84
N VAL A 314 4.58 1.83 -1.34
CA VAL A 314 5.23 2.53 -2.46
C VAL A 314 4.73 2.06 -3.84
N ASN A 315 4.03 0.92 -3.92
CA ASN A 315 3.58 0.36 -5.20
C ASN A 315 2.76 1.33 -6.07
N PRO A 316 1.82 2.14 -5.54
CA PRO A 316 1.11 3.14 -6.34
C PRO A 316 2.06 4.10 -7.07
N ALA A 317 3.11 4.56 -6.39
CA ALA A 317 4.09 5.48 -6.98
C ALA A 317 4.91 4.81 -8.09
N PHE A 318 5.40 3.59 -7.86
CA PHE A 318 6.15 2.84 -8.88
C PHE A 318 5.30 2.54 -10.10
N ALA A 319 4.07 2.06 -9.91
CA ALA A 319 3.15 1.76 -11.00
C ALA A 319 2.80 3.02 -11.80
N PHE A 320 2.46 4.11 -11.12
CA PHE A 320 2.16 5.40 -11.74
C PHE A 320 3.33 5.91 -12.59
N VAL A 321 4.53 5.99 -12.01
CA VAL A 321 5.72 6.48 -12.72
C VAL A 321 6.05 5.61 -13.94
N ALA A 322 5.95 4.28 -13.82
CA ALA A 322 6.16 3.38 -14.94
C ALA A 322 5.11 3.58 -16.04
N ALA A 323 3.84 3.73 -15.66
CA ALA A 323 2.74 3.88 -16.61
C ALA A 323 2.79 5.19 -17.39
N VAL A 324 3.06 6.34 -16.75
CA VAL A 324 3.16 7.62 -17.46
C VAL A 324 4.37 7.66 -18.37
N LYS A 325 5.49 7.01 -17.98
CA LYS A 325 6.66 6.83 -18.85
C LYS A 325 6.34 5.98 -20.09
N GLN A 326 5.60 4.89 -19.93
CA GLN A 326 5.20 4.04 -21.05
C GLN A 326 4.17 4.73 -21.94
N ALA A 327 3.16 5.37 -21.35
CA ALA A 327 2.10 6.06 -22.06
C ALA A 327 2.58 7.29 -22.83
N GLN A 328 3.69 7.92 -22.42
CA GLN A 328 4.17 9.22 -22.91
C GLN A 328 3.03 10.26 -22.95
N SER A 329 2.12 10.20 -21.95
CA SER A 329 0.89 10.97 -21.87
C SER A 329 0.42 11.11 -20.43
N LEU A 330 -0.31 12.20 -20.16
CA LEU A 330 -1.02 12.41 -18.89
C LEU A 330 -2.54 12.17 -19.04
N ASP A 331 -3.00 11.77 -20.21
CA ASP A 331 -4.39 11.36 -20.40
C ASP A 331 -4.69 10.11 -19.56
N PRO A 332 -5.66 10.17 -18.61
CA PRO A 332 -5.93 9.05 -17.71
C PRO A 332 -6.25 7.74 -18.45
N LYS A 333 -6.93 7.79 -19.58
CA LYS A 333 -7.27 6.59 -20.37
C LYS A 333 -6.02 5.94 -20.99
N LYS A 334 -5.07 6.76 -21.46
CA LYS A 334 -3.79 6.26 -22.01
C LYS A 334 -2.92 5.70 -20.90
N VAL A 335 -2.92 6.32 -19.71
CA VAL A 335 -2.19 5.83 -18.55
C VAL A 335 -2.81 4.52 -18.04
N ALA A 336 -4.15 4.41 -17.98
CA ALA A 336 -4.84 3.18 -17.65
C ALA A 336 -4.52 2.04 -18.63
N ALA A 337 -4.50 2.33 -19.94
CA ALA A 337 -4.09 1.36 -20.96
C ALA A 337 -2.62 0.91 -20.79
N ALA A 338 -1.72 1.83 -20.41
CA ALA A 338 -0.35 1.48 -20.09
C ALA A 338 -0.27 0.60 -18.83
N LEU A 339 -0.99 0.94 -17.75
CA LEU A 339 -1.06 0.13 -16.53
C LEU A 339 -1.47 -1.32 -16.82
N SER A 340 -2.39 -1.54 -17.75
CA SER A 340 -2.86 -2.89 -18.10
C SER A 340 -1.80 -3.75 -18.80
N THR A 341 -0.66 -3.19 -19.20
CA THR A 341 0.36 -3.89 -20.01
C THR A 341 1.79 -3.72 -19.50
N ILE A 342 2.02 -2.85 -18.50
CA ILE A 342 3.37 -2.61 -17.99
C ILE A 342 3.88 -3.80 -17.17
N GLU A 343 5.19 -4.05 -17.30
CA GLU A 343 5.99 -4.67 -16.24
C GLU A 343 6.84 -3.59 -15.57
N PHE A 344 6.91 -3.60 -14.26
CA PHE A 344 7.77 -2.72 -13.50
C PHE A 344 8.41 -3.46 -12.33
N ASN A 345 9.46 -2.89 -11.75
CA ASN A 345 10.06 -3.44 -10.55
C ASN A 345 9.47 -2.73 -9.32
N ASN A 346 8.91 -3.50 -8.40
CA ASN A 346 8.69 -3.05 -7.03
C ASN A 346 9.85 -3.48 -6.13
N LEU A 347 9.72 -3.34 -4.82
CA LEU A 347 10.78 -3.73 -3.89
C LEU A 347 10.98 -5.25 -3.75
N TRP A 348 10.02 -6.05 -4.22
CA TRP A 348 10.09 -7.52 -4.21
C TRP A 348 10.56 -8.11 -5.54
N GLY A 349 10.64 -7.31 -6.59
CA GLY A 349 11.04 -7.71 -7.92
C GLY A 349 10.05 -7.28 -9.00
N LYS A 350 9.86 -8.14 -10.00
CA LYS A 350 8.95 -7.85 -11.11
C LYS A 350 7.49 -7.85 -10.64
N ALA A 351 6.77 -6.82 -11.05
CA ALA A 351 5.34 -6.65 -10.83
C ALA A 351 4.64 -6.22 -12.13
N HIS A 352 3.37 -6.58 -12.26
CA HIS A 352 2.49 -6.16 -13.35
C HIS A 352 1.05 -6.12 -12.83
N PHE A 353 0.12 -5.67 -13.66
CA PHE A 353 -1.31 -5.82 -13.37
C PHE A 353 -1.89 -7.01 -14.13
N GLY A 354 -2.72 -7.80 -13.48
CA GLY A 354 -3.27 -9.06 -13.99
C GLY A 354 -4.49 -9.52 -13.22
N GLY A 355 -4.72 -10.85 -13.16
CA GLY A 355 -5.82 -11.44 -12.39
C GLY A 355 -7.16 -11.47 -13.12
N LYS A 356 -7.19 -11.30 -14.45
CA LYS A 356 -8.43 -11.28 -15.25
C LYS A 356 -9.29 -12.53 -15.08
N SER A 357 -8.67 -13.70 -14.91
CA SER A 357 -9.38 -14.96 -14.71
C SER A 357 -10.18 -15.01 -13.40
N TYR A 358 -9.77 -14.25 -12.40
CA TYR A 358 -10.43 -14.18 -11.11
C TYR A 358 -11.38 -12.97 -10.98
N TYR A 359 -10.93 -11.79 -11.42
CA TYR A 359 -11.63 -10.53 -11.21
C TYR A 359 -12.47 -10.07 -12.41
N GLY A 360 -12.39 -10.76 -13.56
CA GLY A 360 -13.02 -10.33 -14.81
C GLY A 360 -12.28 -9.22 -15.55
N ILE A 361 -11.35 -8.54 -14.90
CA ILE A 361 -10.45 -7.52 -15.44
C ILE A 361 -9.03 -7.69 -14.88
N GLY A 362 -8.02 -7.28 -15.63
CA GLY A 362 -6.61 -7.44 -15.26
C GLY A 362 -6.02 -6.27 -14.51
N ASN A 363 -6.70 -5.77 -13.48
CA ASN A 363 -6.30 -4.56 -12.76
C ASN A 363 -5.80 -4.82 -11.32
N GLN A 364 -5.49 -6.06 -10.97
CA GLN A 364 -4.87 -6.44 -9.70
C GLN A 364 -3.35 -6.47 -9.84
N ILE A 365 -2.62 -5.84 -8.93
CA ILE A 365 -1.15 -5.98 -8.89
C ILE A 365 -0.76 -7.42 -8.59
N ILE A 366 0.18 -7.93 -9.37
CA ILE A 366 0.70 -9.30 -9.30
C ILE A 366 2.21 -9.23 -9.11
N TYR A 367 2.71 -9.85 -8.06
CA TYR A 367 4.13 -10.10 -7.80
C TYR A 367 4.28 -11.22 -6.77
N ALA A 368 5.43 -11.88 -6.79
CA ALA A 368 5.71 -12.94 -5.83
C ALA A 368 6.02 -12.35 -4.45
N MET A 369 5.39 -12.89 -3.41
CA MET A 369 5.51 -12.38 -2.04
C MET A 369 6.28 -13.36 -1.14
N PRO A 370 7.11 -12.87 -0.22
CA PRO A 370 7.78 -13.74 0.74
C PRO A 370 6.79 -14.31 1.76
N PHE A 371 6.94 -15.60 2.05
CA PHE A 371 6.36 -16.26 3.19
C PHE A 371 7.47 -16.59 4.18
N SER A 372 7.33 -16.17 5.42
CA SER A 372 8.37 -16.15 6.42
C SER A 372 7.93 -16.81 7.72
N GLU A 373 8.90 -17.23 8.52
CA GLU A 373 8.71 -17.69 9.90
C GLU A 373 9.46 -16.76 10.84
N VAL A 374 8.84 -16.37 11.93
CA VAL A 374 9.50 -15.56 12.95
C VAL A 374 10.49 -16.46 13.72
N LYS A 375 11.76 -16.04 13.70
CA LYS A 375 12.88 -16.67 14.44
C LYS A 375 13.67 -15.58 15.15
N ASN A 376 13.86 -15.73 16.45
CA ASN A 376 14.52 -14.72 17.29
C ASN A 376 13.91 -13.31 17.08
N GLY A 377 12.58 -13.22 17.05
CA GLY A 377 11.83 -11.98 16.88
C GLY A 377 11.86 -11.39 15.44
N GLN A 378 12.52 -12.05 14.49
CA GLN A 378 12.65 -11.57 13.10
C GLN A 378 11.99 -12.52 12.09
N ALA A 379 11.28 -11.96 11.13
CA ALA A 379 10.72 -12.74 10.03
C ALA A 379 11.85 -13.26 9.12
N THR A 380 12.06 -14.57 9.10
CA THR A 380 13.03 -15.26 8.26
C THR A 380 12.32 -15.88 7.08
N LYS A 381 12.71 -15.53 5.84
CA LYS A 381 12.08 -16.05 4.64
C LYS A 381 12.21 -17.55 4.55
N ILE A 382 11.08 -18.23 4.28
CA ILE A 382 11.01 -19.64 3.95
C ILE A 382 10.99 -19.81 2.44
N VAL A 383 10.04 -19.14 1.76
CA VAL A 383 9.77 -19.31 0.33
C VAL A 383 9.20 -18.02 -0.26
N GLN A 384 9.34 -17.87 -1.57
CA GLN A 384 8.63 -16.85 -2.35
C GLN A 384 7.39 -17.51 -2.96
N LEU A 385 6.21 -16.96 -2.71
CA LEU A 385 4.95 -17.48 -3.21
C LEU A 385 4.43 -16.62 -4.35
N ASN A 386 4.04 -17.26 -5.43
CA ASN A 386 3.35 -16.60 -6.54
C ASN A 386 1.84 -16.55 -6.26
N PRO A 387 1.16 -15.50 -6.71
CA PRO A 387 -0.30 -15.47 -6.73
C PRO A 387 -0.89 -16.68 -7.49
N PRO A 388 -2.16 -17.05 -7.21
CA PRO A 388 -2.76 -18.27 -7.80
C PRO A 388 -3.17 -18.08 -9.27
N TYR A 389 -3.02 -16.89 -9.82
CA TYR A 389 -3.36 -16.51 -11.21
C TYR A 389 -2.36 -15.47 -11.74
N GLN A 390 -2.34 -15.34 -13.07
CA GLN A 390 -1.48 -14.39 -13.79
C GLN A 390 -2.28 -13.20 -14.34
#